data_df389026909468488ae888e095c387d9
#
_entry.id   df389026909468488ae888e095c387d9
#
_cell.length_a   1.000
_cell.length_b   1.000
_cell.length_c   1.000
_cell.angle_alpha   90.00
_cell.angle_beta   90.00
_cell.angle_gamma   90.00
#
_symmetry.space_group_name_H-M   'P 1'
#
loop_
_entity.id
_entity.type
_entity.pdbx_description
1 polymer ?
#
loop_
_entity_poly.entity_id
_entity_poly.type
_entity_poly.pdbx_seq_one_letter_code
_entity_poly.pdbx_strand_id
1 'polypeptide(L)'
;MENADLLVQAGKVVAVGPDLDAPGGAMEIDATGKHVTPGLIDPHIHAGVSAVNESGFAIVPEVRMGDVVTHNNIWMYRQLAGGLTTAHIKHGSANPIGGENVFVKLRWGSLPDDLKLEGAPRTVKFALGENPKRRQGRYPDTRMGTQEIIRDHFLAARDYEREWQRWEASGEGIPPRRDLR
;
A
#
# COMPACT_ATOMS: atom_id res chain seq x y z
N MET A 1 7.84 -18.46 24.06
CA MET A 1 8.90 -19.23 24.76
C MET A 1 9.55 -18.25 25.70
N GLU A 2 9.80 -18.64 26.91
CA GLU A 2 10.50 -17.83 27.91
C GLU A 2 11.97 -18.25 27.94
N ASN A 3 12.88 -17.29 28.21
CA ASN A 3 14.32 -17.52 28.29
C ASN A 3 14.85 -18.27 27.04
N ALA A 4 14.67 -17.69 25.89
CA ALA A 4 15.05 -18.28 24.61
C ALA A 4 15.86 -17.30 23.78
N ASP A 5 16.81 -17.85 23.06
CA ASP A 5 17.57 -17.15 22.03
C ASP A 5 16.86 -17.22 20.68
N LEU A 6 17.12 -16.23 19.82
CA LEU A 6 16.63 -16.14 18.47
C LEU A 6 17.82 -16.00 17.52
N LEU A 7 18.05 -16.97 16.66
CA LEU A 7 19.06 -16.90 15.63
C LEU A 7 18.46 -16.48 14.29
N VAL A 8 19.01 -15.40 13.72
CA VAL A 8 18.61 -14.88 12.41
C VAL A 8 19.79 -14.97 11.45
N GLN A 9 19.56 -15.53 10.27
CA GLN A 9 20.56 -15.62 9.21
C GLN A 9 19.93 -15.24 7.86
N ALA A 10 20.61 -14.40 7.10
CA ALA A 10 20.12 -13.90 5.79
C ALA A 10 18.68 -13.33 5.87
N GLY A 11 18.36 -12.61 6.94
CA GLY A 11 17.03 -12.01 7.14
C GLY A 11 15.91 -12.97 7.51
N LYS A 12 16.23 -14.22 7.83
CA LYS A 12 15.26 -15.25 8.24
C LYS A 12 15.57 -15.81 9.61
N VAL A 13 14.54 -16.09 10.39
CA VAL A 13 14.68 -16.85 11.64
C VAL A 13 15.03 -18.30 11.29
N VAL A 14 16.18 -18.77 11.75
CA VAL A 14 16.66 -20.13 11.51
C VAL A 14 16.54 -21.04 12.75
N ALA A 15 16.58 -20.46 13.96
CA ALA A 15 16.35 -21.20 15.20
C ALA A 15 15.76 -20.30 16.28
N VAL A 16 14.98 -20.91 17.16
CA VAL A 16 14.49 -20.33 18.42
C VAL A 16 14.59 -21.41 19.51
N GLY A 17 15.30 -21.14 20.58
CA GLY A 17 15.47 -22.11 21.67
C GLY A 17 16.41 -21.61 22.77
N PRO A 18 16.52 -22.30 23.86
CA PRO A 18 17.51 -21.97 24.88
C PRO A 18 18.93 -22.27 24.37
N ASP A 19 19.89 -21.52 24.87
CA ASP A 19 21.33 -21.78 24.76
C ASP A 19 21.78 -22.05 23.30
N LEU A 20 21.34 -21.21 22.34
CA LEU A 20 21.77 -21.34 20.96
C LEU A 20 23.20 -20.82 20.77
N ASP A 21 24.07 -21.63 20.16
CA ASP A 21 25.40 -21.18 19.78
C ASP A 21 25.36 -20.07 18.74
N ALA A 22 26.00 -18.95 19.02
CA ALA A 22 26.18 -17.87 18.05
C ALA A 22 27.27 -18.26 17.04
N PRO A 23 26.99 -18.24 15.72
CA PRO A 23 28.02 -18.45 14.70
C PRO A 23 29.14 -17.40 14.79
N GLY A 24 30.38 -17.80 14.48
CA GLY A 24 31.49 -16.88 14.48
C GLY A 24 31.25 -15.62 13.64
N GLY A 25 31.40 -14.43 14.24
CA GLY A 25 31.12 -13.15 13.60
C GLY A 25 29.66 -12.71 13.64
N ALA A 26 28.76 -13.42 14.32
CA ALA A 26 27.39 -12.97 14.54
C ALA A 26 27.37 -11.72 15.41
N MET A 27 26.43 -10.81 15.14
CA MET A 27 26.11 -9.71 16.04
C MET A 27 25.18 -10.25 17.13
N GLU A 28 25.62 -10.19 18.37
CA GLU A 28 24.82 -10.57 19.51
C GLU A 28 24.14 -9.35 20.13
N ILE A 29 22.84 -9.47 20.43
CA ILE A 29 22.03 -8.43 21.07
C ILE A 29 21.48 -9.01 22.37
N ASP A 30 21.91 -8.47 23.51
CA ASP A 30 21.34 -8.83 24.81
C ASP A 30 19.91 -8.34 24.93
N ALA A 31 18.97 -9.28 24.93
CA ALA A 31 17.54 -9.05 25.10
C ALA A 31 17.01 -9.50 26.45
N THR A 32 17.90 -9.69 27.47
CA THR A 32 17.51 -10.09 28.81
C THR A 32 16.41 -9.19 29.37
N GLY A 33 15.33 -9.82 29.86
CA GLY A 33 14.16 -9.12 30.40
C GLY A 33 13.29 -8.39 29.36
N LYS A 34 13.52 -8.61 28.06
CA LYS A 34 12.74 -8.04 26.97
C LYS A 34 11.91 -9.09 26.25
N HIS A 35 10.88 -8.63 25.54
CA HIS A 35 10.11 -9.46 24.62
C HIS A 35 10.56 -9.22 23.19
N VAL A 36 10.82 -10.29 22.45
CA VAL A 36 11.12 -10.21 21.01
C VAL A 36 9.87 -10.66 20.24
N THR A 37 9.39 -9.81 19.37
CA THR A 37 8.20 -10.05 18.53
C THR A 37 8.52 -9.78 17.08
N PRO A 38 7.77 -10.34 16.14
CA PRO A 38 7.76 -9.82 14.77
C PRO A 38 7.44 -8.33 14.74
N GLY A 39 8.00 -7.60 13.80
CA GLY A 39 7.66 -6.19 13.60
C GLY A 39 6.17 -6.02 13.31
N LEU A 40 5.57 -4.93 13.81
CA LEU A 40 4.18 -4.62 13.59
C LEU A 40 3.94 -4.28 12.12
N ILE A 41 2.76 -4.63 11.62
CA ILE A 41 2.29 -4.30 10.26
C ILE A 41 1.05 -3.44 10.39
N ASP A 42 1.11 -2.20 9.88
CA ASP A 42 -0.06 -1.33 9.81
C ASP A 42 -0.76 -1.51 8.45
N PRO A 43 -2.00 -2.04 8.40
CA PRO A 43 -2.72 -2.28 7.17
C PRO A 43 -3.36 -1.02 6.57
N HIS A 44 -3.29 0.14 7.24
CA HIS A 44 -3.90 1.38 6.77
C HIS A 44 -3.26 2.64 7.34
N ILE A 45 -2.34 3.23 6.61
CA ILE A 45 -1.62 4.43 7.02
C ILE A 45 -1.63 5.51 5.93
N HIS A 46 -1.45 6.77 6.35
CA HIS A 46 -1.30 7.94 5.47
C HIS A 46 -0.02 8.75 5.76
N ALA A 47 1.00 8.11 6.32
CA ALA A 47 2.30 8.71 6.61
C ALA A 47 3.36 8.27 5.59
N GLY A 48 4.48 9.00 5.54
CA GLY A 48 5.58 8.67 4.63
C GLY A 48 5.32 9.05 3.16
N VAL A 49 4.42 10.01 2.92
CA VAL A 49 4.09 10.50 1.58
C VAL A 49 4.00 12.02 1.56
N SER A 50 4.26 12.63 0.40
CA SER A 50 4.13 14.08 0.20
C SER A 50 2.70 14.54 -0.04
N ALA A 51 1.82 13.63 -0.47
CA ALA A 51 0.39 13.87 -0.68
C ALA A 51 -0.41 12.61 -0.37
N VAL A 52 -1.66 12.79 0.09
CA VAL A 52 -2.55 11.68 0.48
C VAL A 52 -3.71 11.51 -0.49
N ASN A 53 -4.13 12.56 -1.17
CA ASN A 53 -5.26 12.53 -2.09
C ASN A 53 -4.93 13.25 -3.39
N GLU A 54 -5.32 12.63 -4.50
CA GLU A 54 -5.62 13.35 -5.73
C GLU A 54 -7.14 13.56 -5.78
N SER A 55 -7.60 14.79 -5.63
CA SER A 55 -9.02 15.07 -5.44
C SER A 55 -9.68 15.88 -6.57
N GLY A 56 -8.96 16.13 -7.67
CA GLY A 56 -9.46 16.89 -8.81
C GLY A 56 -10.65 16.20 -9.50
N PHE A 57 -10.59 14.87 -9.62
CA PHE A 57 -11.67 14.06 -10.18
C PHE A 57 -12.23 13.10 -9.13
N ALA A 58 -13.44 12.60 -9.38
CA ALA A 58 -14.08 11.65 -8.47
C ALA A 58 -13.45 10.24 -8.56
N ILE A 59 -12.96 9.88 -9.73
CA ILE A 59 -12.39 8.58 -10.05
C ILE A 59 -10.96 8.80 -10.56
N VAL A 60 -9.98 8.25 -9.86
CA VAL A 60 -8.55 8.47 -10.14
C VAL A 60 -7.71 7.19 -9.88
N PRO A 61 -8.11 6.02 -10.38
CA PRO A 61 -7.35 4.79 -10.14
C PRO A 61 -5.96 4.78 -10.80
N GLU A 62 -5.73 5.68 -11.75
CA GLU A 62 -4.46 5.86 -12.48
C GLU A 62 -3.33 6.47 -11.64
N VAL A 63 -3.65 7.17 -10.53
CA VAL A 63 -2.62 7.74 -9.66
C VAL A 63 -2.11 6.70 -8.67
N ARG A 64 -0.87 6.82 -8.24
CA ARG A 64 -0.21 5.82 -7.41
C ARG A 64 0.43 6.45 -6.17
N MET A 65 0.14 5.90 -5.00
CA MET A 65 0.78 6.32 -3.76
C MET A 65 2.30 6.08 -3.77
N GLY A 66 2.73 5.08 -4.53
CA GLY A 66 4.15 4.78 -4.72
C GLY A 66 4.98 5.90 -5.34
N ASP A 67 4.34 6.82 -6.08
CA ASP A 67 5.02 7.95 -6.74
C ASP A 67 5.25 9.14 -5.80
N VAL A 68 4.62 9.12 -4.62
CA VAL A 68 4.70 10.21 -3.61
C VAL A 68 5.31 9.76 -2.28
N VAL A 69 5.90 8.57 -2.22
CA VAL A 69 6.62 8.08 -1.03
C VAL A 69 7.80 9.00 -0.73
N THR A 70 7.95 9.38 0.54
CA THR A 70 9.07 10.20 1.03
C THR A 70 9.90 9.41 2.03
N HIS A 71 11.23 9.41 1.86
CA HIS A 71 12.16 8.63 2.69
C HIS A 71 12.61 9.33 3.99
N ASN A 72 12.39 10.63 4.10
CA ASN A 72 12.83 11.46 5.23
C ASN A 72 11.68 11.96 6.12
N ASN A 73 10.52 11.31 6.06
CA ASN A 73 9.36 11.70 6.83
C ASN A 73 9.53 11.29 8.30
N ILE A 74 9.56 12.26 9.21
CA ILE A 74 9.76 12.02 10.65
C ILE A 74 8.72 11.06 11.27
N TRP A 75 7.52 10.99 10.72
CA TRP A 75 6.50 10.05 11.18
C TRP A 75 6.91 8.60 10.93
N MET A 76 7.57 8.32 9.79
CA MET A 76 8.12 6.98 9.50
C MET A 76 9.15 6.58 10.55
N TYR A 77 10.07 7.48 10.91
CA TYR A 77 11.06 7.24 11.98
C TYR A 77 10.38 6.94 13.32
N ARG A 78 9.40 7.76 13.72
CA ARG A 78 8.68 7.58 14.99
C ARG A 78 7.90 6.27 15.03
N GLN A 79 7.28 5.87 13.94
CA GLN A 79 6.57 4.60 13.85
C GLN A 79 7.52 3.41 13.91
N LEU A 80 8.67 3.50 13.24
CA LEU A 80 9.71 2.48 13.32
C LEU A 80 10.23 2.35 14.76
N ALA A 81 10.47 3.46 15.45
CA ALA A 81 10.86 3.45 16.87
C ALA A 81 9.78 2.83 17.79
N GLY A 82 8.51 2.87 17.39
CA GLY A 82 7.39 2.18 18.06
C GLY A 82 7.21 0.72 17.67
N GLY A 83 8.09 0.17 16.82
CA GLY A 83 8.06 -1.24 16.41
C GLY A 83 7.28 -1.53 15.11
N LEU A 84 6.77 -0.50 14.40
CA LEU A 84 6.16 -0.68 13.10
C LEU A 84 7.25 -0.89 12.04
N THR A 85 7.22 -2.01 11.34
CA THR A 85 8.25 -2.34 10.33
C THR A 85 7.72 -2.38 8.91
N THR A 86 6.42 -2.54 8.75
CA THR A 86 5.76 -2.62 7.45
C THR A 86 4.44 -1.85 7.47
N ALA A 87 4.14 -1.09 6.43
CA ALA A 87 2.93 -0.32 6.34
C ALA A 87 2.29 -0.42 4.95
N HIS A 88 0.95 -0.43 4.93
CA HIS A 88 0.16 -0.27 3.72
C HIS A 88 -0.27 1.19 3.60
N ILE A 89 0.44 1.97 2.82
CA ILE A 89 0.12 3.37 2.56
C ILE A 89 -1.01 3.43 1.55
N LYS A 90 -2.12 4.01 1.96
CA LYS A 90 -3.32 4.11 1.13
C LYS A 90 -3.55 5.53 0.65
N HIS A 91 -4.10 5.65 -0.56
CA HIS A 91 -4.74 6.87 -1.01
C HIS A 91 -5.83 7.28 0.00
N GLY A 92 -6.01 8.55 0.23
CA GLY A 92 -7.02 9.05 1.15
C GLY A 92 -8.44 8.80 0.63
N SER A 93 -9.44 9.23 1.40
CA SER A 93 -10.85 8.94 1.13
C SER A 93 -11.59 10.08 0.40
N ALA A 94 -10.87 10.97 -0.28
CA ALA A 94 -11.49 12.07 -1.00
C ALA A 94 -12.32 11.67 -2.23
N ASN A 95 -12.11 10.45 -2.74
CA ASN A 95 -12.63 9.96 -4.01
C ASN A 95 -13.44 8.68 -3.82
N PRO A 96 -14.57 8.47 -4.52
CA PRO A 96 -15.25 7.17 -4.56
C PRO A 96 -14.33 6.03 -5.00
N ILE A 97 -13.53 6.25 -6.05
CA ILE A 97 -12.39 5.40 -6.43
C ILE A 97 -11.15 6.29 -6.42
N GLY A 98 -10.24 6.02 -5.50
CA GLY A 98 -8.97 6.70 -5.37
C GLY A 98 -7.85 5.94 -6.09
N GLY A 99 -6.59 6.32 -5.79
CA GLY A 99 -5.42 5.75 -6.44
C GLY A 99 -5.00 4.37 -5.94
N GLU A 100 -4.02 3.82 -6.64
CA GLU A 100 -3.31 2.61 -6.24
C GLU A 100 -2.52 2.87 -4.96
N ASN A 101 -2.60 1.94 -4.03
CA ASN A 101 -1.87 2.00 -2.76
C ASN A 101 -0.48 1.37 -2.91
N VAL A 102 0.35 1.52 -1.87
CA VAL A 102 1.69 0.92 -1.85
C VAL A 102 1.98 0.29 -0.49
N PHE A 103 2.62 -0.87 -0.49
CA PHE A 103 3.21 -1.45 0.71
C PHE A 103 4.67 -1.02 0.82
N VAL A 104 5.09 -0.62 2.02
CA VAL A 104 6.46 -0.22 2.29
C VAL A 104 7.01 -0.94 3.52
N LYS A 105 8.31 -1.18 3.52
CA LYS A 105 9.09 -1.49 4.71
C LYS A 105 9.74 -0.20 5.23
N LEU A 106 9.61 0.05 6.53
CA LEU A 106 10.11 1.26 7.17
C LEU A 106 11.63 1.20 7.34
N ARG A 107 12.39 1.24 6.25
CA ARG A 107 13.84 1.19 6.25
C ARG A 107 14.39 2.62 6.30
N TRP A 108 14.45 3.19 7.49
CA TRP A 108 14.96 4.56 7.66
C TRP A 108 16.35 4.72 7.04
N GLY A 109 16.50 5.77 6.21
CA GLY A 109 17.76 6.05 5.49
C GLY A 109 17.82 5.47 4.07
N SER A 110 16.87 4.63 3.68
CA SER A 110 16.77 4.12 2.30
C SER A 110 16.09 5.13 1.38
N LEU A 111 16.32 5.02 0.07
CA LEU A 111 15.63 5.83 -0.94
C LEU A 111 14.15 5.37 -1.08
N PRO A 112 13.26 6.22 -1.65
CA PRO A 112 11.83 5.90 -1.76
C PRO A 112 11.52 4.56 -2.44
N ASP A 113 12.24 4.21 -3.49
CA ASP A 113 12.02 2.95 -4.20
C ASP A 113 12.45 1.72 -3.38
N ASP A 114 13.52 1.85 -2.58
CA ASP A 114 14.00 0.79 -1.69
C ASP A 114 13.07 0.54 -0.50
N LEU A 115 12.17 1.48 -0.20
CA LEU A 115 11.13 1.29 0.82
C LEU A 115 9.99 0.41 0.32
N LYS A 116 9.71 0.37 -0.97
CA LYS A 116 8.60 -0.39 -1.54
C LYS A 116 8.78 -1.89 -1.30
N LEU A 117 7.70 -2.56 -0.92
CA LEU A 117 7.72 -4.00 -0.70
C LEU A 117 7.52 -4.71 -2.04
N GLU A 118 8.58 -5.32 -2.54
CA GLU A 118 8.55 -6.12 -3.76
C GLU A 118 7.60 -7.32 -3.61
N GLY A 119 6.86 -7.64 -4.67
CA GLY A 119 5.90 -8.75 -4.69
C GLY A 119 4.63 -8.52 -3.88
N ALA A 120 4.43 -7.33 -3.31
CA ALA A 120 3.18 -7.00 -2.61
C ALA A 120 2.00 -6.95 -3.59
N PRO A 121 0.79 -7.34 -3.14
CA PRO A 121 -0.40 -7.26 -3.98
C PRO A 121 -0.74 -5.83 -4.35
N ARG A 122 -1.19 -5.61 -5.57
CA ARG A 122 -1.73 -4.32 -5.98
C ARG A 122 -3.12 -4.11 -5.37
N THR A 123 -3.36 -2.94 -4.86
CA THR A 123 -4.63 -2.58 -4.24
C THR A 123 -5.02 -1.16 -4.60
N VAL A 124 -6.31 -0.88 -4.67
CA VAL A 124 -6.86 0.44 -4.95
C VAL A 124 -7.78 0.89 -3.82
N LYS A 125 -7.85 2.19 -3.57
CA LYS A 125 -8.68 2.78 -2.52
C LYS A 125 -10.10 3.01 -3.00
N PHE A 126 -11.07 2.52 -2.23
CA PHE A 126 -12.48 2.91 -2.33
C PHE A 126 -12.90 3.68 -1.08
N ALA A 127 -13.80 4.66 -1.25
CA ALA A 127 -14.43 5.36 -0.16
C ALA A 127 -15.93 5.49 -0.41
N LEU A 128 -16.73 4.96 0.53
CA LEU A 128 -18.18 4.79 0.40
C LEU A 128 -18.97 5.69 1.37
N GLY A 129 -18.28 6.38 2.27
CA GLY A 129 -18.89 7.14 3.35
C GLY A 129 -19.10 8.62 3.03
N GLU A 130 -18.81 9.46 4.04
CA GLU A 130 -19.03 10.91 3.99
C GLU A 130 -17.95 11.65 3.18
N ASN A 131 -16.69 11.19 3.23
CA ASN A 131 -15.57 11.94 2.71
C ASN A 131 -15.61 12.15 1.18
N PRO A 132 -15.97 11.16 0.33
CA PRO A 132 -15.97 11.34 -1.11
C PRO A 132 -17.07 12.30 -1.60
N LYS A 133 -18.14 12.52 -0.83
CA LYS A 133 -19.25 13.42 -1.16
C LYS A 133 -19.08 14.86 -0.68
N ARG A 134 -18.02 15.18 0.07
CA ARG A 134 -17.82 16.50 0.68
C ARG A 134 -17.12 17.53 -0.23
N ARG A 135 -16.86 17.21 -1.47
CA ARG A 135 -16.12 18.07 -2.39
C ARG A 135 -17.07 18.98 -3.17
N GLN A 136 -17.16 20.24 -2.77
CA GLN A 136 -17.98 21.24 -3.45
C GLN A 136 -17.62 21.32 -4.95
N GLY A 137 -18.66 21.40 -5.78
CA GLY A 137 -18.49 21.52 -7.23
C GLY A 137 -18.05 20.26 -7.98
N ARG A 138 -17.96 19.11 -7.28
CA ARG A 138 -17.62 17.83 -7.88
C ARG A 138 -18.62 16.75 -7.48
N TYR A 139 -19.24 16.08 -8.46
CA TYR A 139 -20.04 14.88 -8.21
C TYR A 139 -19.15 13.76 -7.62
N PRO A 140 -19.64 12.95 -6.65
CA PRO A 140 -20.99 12.93 -6.11
C PRO A 140 -21.17 13.79 -4.84
N ASP A 141 -22.39 14.28 -4.62
CA ASP A 141 -22.80 14.99 -3.40
C ASP A 141 -23.46 14.12 -2.35
N THR A 142 -23.95 12.94 -2.75
CA THR A 142 -24.72 12.02 -1.90
C THR A 142 -24.16 10.61 -1.94
N ARG A 143 -24.59 9.75 -0.99
CA ARG A 143 -24.26 8.33 -1.02
C ARG A 143 -24.85 7.62 -2.23
N MET A 144 -26.02 8.05 -2.72
CA MET A 144 -26.62 7.54 -3.96
C MET A 144 -25.68 7.78 -5.14
N GLY A 145 -25.17 9.03 -5.28
CA GLY A 145 -24.22 9.35 -6.31
C GLY A 145 -22.88 8.61 -6.17
N THR A 146 -22.40 8.41 -4.93
CA THR A 146 -21.17 7.62 -4.68
C THR A 146 -21.34 6.18 -5.15
N GLN A 147 -22.47 5.57 -4.86
CA GLN A 147 -22.75 4.19 -5.29
C GLN A 147 -22.86 4.11 -6.81
N GLU A 148 -23.57 5.05 -7.42
CA GLU A 148 -23.82 5.02 -8.87
C GLU A 148 -22.53 5.24 -9.66
N ILE A 149 -21.70 6.22 -9.31
CA ILE A 149 -20.45 6.47 -10.04
C ILE A 149 -19.49 5.28 -9.97
N ILE A 150 -19.46 4.54 -8.85
CA ILE A 150 -18.66 3.31 -8.74
C ILE A 150 -19.23 2.25 -9.69
N ARG A 151 -20.54 2.03 -9.69
CA ARG A 151 -21.21 1.07 -10.58
C ARG A 151 -20.92 1.37 -12.05
N ASP A 152 -21.09 2.64 -12.47
CA ASP A 152 -20.87 3.09 -13.84
C ASP A 152 -19.46 2.79 -14.32
N HIS A 153 -18.45 3.04 -13.46
CA HIS A 153 -17.06 2.78 -13.84
C HIS A 153 -16.75 1.29 -13.94
N PHE A 154 -17.35 0.44 -13.10
CA PHE A 154 -17.20 -1.01 -13.27
C PHE A 154 -17.91 -1.53 -14.52
N LEU A 155 -19.07 -0.96 -14.88
CA LEU A 155 -19.73 -1.30 -16.13
C LEU A 155 -18.91 -0.87 -17.34
N ALA A 156 -18.37 0.35 -17.32
CA ALA A 156 -17.49 0.86 -18.37
C ALA A 156 -16.21 0.00 -18.51
N ALA A 157 -15.58 -0.38 -17.40
CA ALA A 157 -14.40 -1.25 -17.41
C ALA A 157 -14.71 -2.63 -18.02
N ARG A 158 -15.87 -3.21 -17.70
CA ARG A 158 -16.32 -4.47 -18.29
C ARG A 158 -16.58 -4.36 -19.79
N ASP A 159 -17.17 -3.25 -20.24
CA ASP A 159 -17.42 -3.02 -21.66
C ASP A 159 -16.11 -2.79 -22.44
N TYR A 160 -15.17 -2.06 -21.83
CA TYR A 160 -13.81 -1.88 -22.34
C TYR A 160 -13.06 -3.24 -22.48
N GLU A 161 -13.14 -4.11 -21.48
CA GLU A 161 -12.57 -5.46 -21.55
C GLU A 161 -13.15 -6.25 -22.72
N ARG A 162 -14.48 -6.18 -22.91
CA ARG A 162 -15.17 -6.85 -24.04
C ARG A 162 -14.75 -6.30 -25.39
N GLU A 163 -14.47 -5.00 -25.50
CA GLU A 163 -13.95 -4.38 -26.73
C GLU A 163 -12.56 -4.95 -27.06
N TRP A 164 -11.68 -5.05 -26.09
CA TRP A 164 -10.37 -5.65 -26.26
C TRP A 164 -10.47 -7.12 -26.68
N GLN A 165 -11.27 -7.91 -25.99
CA GLN A 165 -11.49 -9.33 -26.31
C GLN A 165 -12.00 -9.53 -27.75
N ARG A 166 -12.93 -8.68 -28.21
CA ARG A 166 -13.45 -8.72 -29.58
C ARG A 166 -12.37 -8.39 -30.60
N TRP A 167 -11.57 -7.35 -30.34
CA TRP A 167 -10.48 -6.98 -31.22
C TRP A 167 -9.41 -8.06 -31.29
N GLU A 168 -8.99 -8.61 -30.17
CA GLU A 168 -8.01 -9.68 -30.10
C GLU A 168 -8.49 -10.97 -30.83
N ALA A 169 -9.77 -11.29 -30.72
CA ALA A 169 -10.35 -12.46 -31.38
C ALA A 169 -10.49 -12.29 -32.89
N SER A 170 -10.77 -11.07 -33.38
CA SER A 170 -10.94 -10.81 -34.82
C SER A 170 -9.60 -10.61 -35.54
N GLY A 171 -8.61 -10.04 -34.87
CA GLY A 171 -7.35 -9.60 -35.48
C GLY A 171 -7.50 -8.47 -36.49
N GLU A 172 -8.70 -7.86 -36.58
CA GLU A 172 -9.04 -6.83 -37.57
C GLU A 172 -9.38 -5.49 -36.93
N GLY A 173 -9.16 -4.40 -37.64
CA GLY A 173 -9.50 -3.05 -37.23
C GLY A 173 -8.45 -2.38 -36.34
N ILE A 174 -8.85 -1.22 -35.78
CA ILE A 174 -7.98 -0.43 -34.88
C ILE A 174 -8.17 -0.94 -33.46
N PRO A 175 -7.08 -1.22 -32.72
CA PRO A 175 -7.20 -1.62 -31.33
C PRO A 175 -7.89 -0.55 -30.48
N PRO A 176 -8.67 -0.94 -29.47
CA PRO A 176 -9.23 0.00 -28.52
C PRO A 176 -8.14 0.88 -27.91
N ARG A 177 -8.44 2.15 -27.68
CA ARG A 177 -7.48 3.05 -27.02
C ARG A 177 -7.26 2.57 -25.58
N ARG A 178 -6.00 2.49 -25.16
CA ARG A 178 -5.70 2.20 -23.75
C ARG A 178 -6.26 3.28 -22.83
N ASP A 179 -7.02 2.86 -21.87
CA ASP A 179 -7.52 3.68 -20.75
C ASP A 179 -6.91 3.12 -19.44
N LEU A 180 -6.41 4.02 -18.60
CA LEU A 180 -5.79 3.67 -17.32
C LEU A 180 -6.73 3.92 -16.12
N ARG A 181 -7.92 4.43 -16.38
CA ARG A 181 -8.92 4.78 -15.33
C ARG A 181 -9.90 3.65 -15.07
#